data_dc7d41c46549456e17adaf9c81bbd21c
#
_entry.id   dc7d41c46549456e17adaf9c81bbd21c
#
_cell.length_a   1.000
_cell.length_b   1.000
_cell.length_c   1.000
_cell.angle_alpha   90.00
_cell.angle_beta   90.00
_cell.angle_gamma   90.00
#
_symmetry.space_group_name_H-M   'P 1'
#
loop_
_entity.id
_entity.type
_entity.pdbx_description
1 polymer ?
#
loop_
_entity_poly.entity_id
_entity_poly.type
_entity_poly.pdbx_seq_one_letter_code
_entity_poly.pdbx_strand_id
1 'polypeptide(L)'
;MFLIEFGKIFRRNFNYLFGLIVLLISTGCIYNLKSISTYYEIPEINTMFNIVLKIVLVLVIFIMGINYIYSYREDYITKVSTLLIMKNKKVSRDISSILASLIYFFVYYLVLVCGTCAVLYSKNKGTFLDIRDAFLTGHTIYSYVLMIILMLLFANLVFLLMISLFNNTNIAIALSLLFFVGGDVVSKLLESRISFLSGKLDNSILNIFAKVFSNLNQNIDLNVATFLPLVLNMAGLVLVIFVVRLIKRVVS
;
A
#
# COMPACT_ATOMS: atom_id res chain seq x y z
N MET A 1 -16.62 5.71 -16.23
CA MET A 1 -15.23 6.02 -15.88
C MET A 1 -14.55 4.86 -15.16
N PHE A 2 -15.12 4.32 -14.09
CA PHE A 2 -14.55 3.19 -13.34
C PHE A 2 -14.10 2.01 -14.22
N LEU A 3 -14.97 1.47 -15.07
CA LEU A 3 -14.65 0.34 -15.95
C LEU A 3 -13.50 0.62 -16.92
N ILE A 4 -13.35 1.87 -17.35
CA ILE A 4 -12.24 2.28 -18.24
C ILE A 4 -10.92 2.25 -17.46
N GLU A 5 -10.88 2.82 -16.27
CA GLU A 5 -9.69 2.82 -15.41
C GLU A 5 -9.31 1.39 -14.98
N PHE A 6 -10.30 0.57 -14.59
CA PHE A 6 -10.08 -0.83 -14.28
C PHE A 6 -9.51 -1.61 -15.47
N GLY A 7 -10.06 -1.39 -16.68
CA GLY A 7 -9.59 -2.02 -17.91
C GLY A 7 -8.15 -1.64 -18.28
N LYS A 8 -7.73 -0.39 -18.00
CA LYS A 8 -6.33 0.05 -18.20
C LYS A 8 -5.37 -0.75 -17.32
N ILE A 9 -5.71 -0.94 -16.04
CA ILE A 9 -4.87 -1.69 -15.08
C ILE A 9 -4.80 -3.15 -15.50
N PHE A 10 -5.95 -3.74 -15.86
CA PHE A 10 -6.04 -5.15 -16.22
C PHE A 10 -5.26 -5.52 -17.50
N ARG A 11 -5.22 -4.62 -18.48
CA ARG A 11 -4.51 -4.85 -19.75
C ARG A 11 -2.98 -4.77 -19.67
N ARG A 12 -2.42 -4.39 -18.53
CA ARG A 12 -0.96 -4.25 -18.38
C ARG A 12 -0.32 -5.60 -18.06
N ASN A 13 0.34 -6.18 -19.05
CA ASN A 13 1.09 -7.44 -18.93
C ASN A 13 2.14 -7.40 -17.80
N PHE A 14 2.68 -6.22 -17.50
CA PHE A 14 3.61 -6.00 -16.40
C PHE A 14 3.07 -6.49 -15.05
N ASN A 15 1.76 -6.31 -14.78
CA ASN A 15 1.15 -6.75 -13.51
C ASN A 15 1.22 -8.28 -13.35
N TYR A 16 1.01 -9.03 -14.43
CA TYR A 16 1.04 -10.49 -14.38
C TYR A 16 2.46 -11.01 -14.19
N LEU A 17 3.44 -10.43 -14.92
CA LEU A 17 4.85 -10.79 -14.78
C LEU A 17 5.34 -10.51 -13.34
N PHE A 18 4.99 -9.37 -12.80
CA PHE A 18 5.40 -8.98 -11.45
C PHE A 18 4.70 -9.84 -10.39
N GLY A 19 3.42 -10.21 -10.60
CA GLY A 19 2.71 -11.15 -9.73
C GLY A 19 3.40 -12.51 -9.66
N LEU A 20 3.88 -12.99 -10.79
CA LEU A 20 4.66 -14.23 -10.85
C LEU A 20 5.97 -14.10 -10.07
N ILE A 21 6.68 -12.98 -10.19
CA ILE A 21 7.91 -12.71 -9.42
C ILE A 21 7.60 -12.68 -7.91
N VAL A 22 6.54 -11.99 -7.50
CA VAL A 22 6.14 -11.92 -6.09
C VAL A 22 5.77 -13.29 -5.55
N LEU A 23 5.06 -14.12 -6.32
CA LEU A 23 4.77 -15.50 -5.96
C LEU A 23 6.06 -16.33 -5.82
N LEU A 24 7.01 -16.19 -6.72
CA LEU A 24 8.29 -16.89 -6.63
C LEU A 24 9.06 -16.47 -5.39
N ILE A 25 9.12 -15.19 -5.07
CA ILE A 25 9.79 -14.69 -3.85
C ILE A 25 9.09 -15.24 -2.60
N SER A 26 7.77 -15.13 -2.51
CA SER A 26 7.01 -15.59 -1.36
C SER A 26 7.10 -17.13 -1.18
N THR A 27 7.05 -17.88 -2.27
CA THR A 27 7.25 -19.34 -2.24
C THR A 27 8.65 -19.70 -1.79
N GLY A 28 9.68 -18.99 -2.26
CA GLY A 28 11.07 -19.17 -1.84
C GLY A 28 11.24 -18.91 -0.33
N CYS A 29 10.62 -17.84 0.19
CA CYS A 29 10.60 -17.56 1.62
C CYS A 29 9.91 -18.68 2.42
N ILE A 30 8.77 -19.19 1.95
CA ILE A 30 8.04 -20.29 2.62
C ILE A 30 8.84 -21.60 2.60
N TYR A 31 9.52 -21.89 1.49
CA TYR A 31 10.36 -23.08 1.39
C TYR A 31 11.50 -23.08 2.41
N ASN A 32 12.02 -21.91 2.74
CA ASN A 32 13.14 -21.73 3.64
C ASN A 32 12.72 -21.24 5.05
N LEU A 33 11.43 -21.28 5.39
CA LEU A 33 10.90 -20.75 6.65
C LEU A 33 11.67 -21.24 7.89
N LYS A 34 11.94 -22.55 7.99
CA LYS A 34 12.72 -23.12 9.10
C LYS A 34 14.14 -22.60 9.15
N SER A 35 14.83 -22.57 8.04
CA SER A 35 16.22 -22.09 7.96
C SER A 35 16.31 -20.60 8.27
N ILE A 36 15.36 -19.80 7.77
CA ILE A 36 15.31 -18.37 8.01
C ILE A 36 14.98 -18.09 9.47
N SER A 37 14.01 -18.80 10.07
CA SER A 37 13.65 -18.62 11.49
C SER A 37 14.82 -18.93 12.41
N THR A 38 15.58 -19.99 12.13
CA THR A 38 16.76 -20.38 12.89
C THR A 38 17.89 -19.36 12.74
N TYR A 39 18.11 -18.84 11.51
CA TYR A 39 19.17 -17.88 11.22
C TYR A 39 18.92 -16.50 11.89
N TYR A 40 17.67 -16.05 11.91
CA TYR A 40 17.29 -14.76 12.49
C TYR A 40 16.78 -14.85 13.93
N GLU A 41 16.87 -16.01 14.57
CA GLU A 41 16.40 -16.25 15.95
C GLU A 41 14.93 -15.85 16.17
N ILE A 42 14.07 -15.97 15.15
CA ILE A 42 12.67 -15.62 15.22
C ILE A 42 11.90 -16.81 15.82
N PRO A 43 11.33 -16.66 17.02
CA PRO A 43 10.87 -17.80 17.82
C PRO A 43 9.60 -18.48 17.30
N GLU A 44 8.81 -17.82 16.42
CA GLU A 44 7.52 -18.33 15.99
C GLU A 44 7.37 -18.37 14.47
N ILE A 45 6.94 -19.50 13.93
CA ILE A 45 6.64 -19.69 12.51
C ILE A 45 5.52 -18.73 12.06
N ASN A 46 4.55 -18.43 12.93
CA ASN A 46 3.48 -17.48 12.69
C ASN A 46 4.02 -16.07 12.42
N THR A 47 5.04 -15.65 13.17
CA THR A 47 5.70 -14.34 12.98
C THR A 47 6.39 -14.28 11.64
N MET A 48 7.06 -15.37 11.22
CA MET A 48 7.70 -15.45 9.91
C MET A 48 6.70 -15.40 8.76
N PHE A 49 5.57 -16.11 8.88
CA PHE A 49 4.52 -16.04 7.87
C PHE A 49 3.94 -14.64 7.74
N ASN A 50 3.73 -13.94 8.85
CA ASN A 50 3.32 -12.54 8.85
C ASN A 50 4.33 -11.62 8.15
N ILE A 51 5.64 -11.87 8.33
CA ILE A 51 6.69 -11.13 7.60
C ILE A 51 6.57 -11.36 6.10
N VAL A 52 6.34 -12.60 5.66
CA VAL A 52 6.13 -12.90 4.23
C VAL A 52 4.91 -12.15 3.69
N LEU A 53 3.78 -12.14 4.40
CA LEU A 53 2.58 -11.40 3.99
C LEU A 53 2.84 -9.90 3.89
N LYS A 54 3.66 -9.34 4.78
CA LYS A 54 4.08 -7.94 4.73
C LYS A 54 4.94 -7.63 3.51
N ILE A 55 5.90 -8.49 3.19
CA ILE A 55 6.72 -8.33 1.99
C ILE A 55 5.83 -8.32 0.76
N VAL A 56 4.87 -9.24 0.67
CA VAL A 56 3.88 -9.29 -0.42
C VAL A 56 3.10 -7.97 -0.50
N LEU A 57 2.64 -7.44 0.63
CA LEU A 57 1.88 -6.18 0.67
C LEU A 57 2.72 -4.99 0.16
N VAL A 58 3.96 -4.86 0.60
CA VAL A 58 4.87 -3.78 0.14
C VAL A 58 5.10 -3.88 -1.36
N LEU A 59 5.35 -5.07 -1.89
CA LEU A 59 5.54 -5.28 -3.32
C LEU A 59 4.26 -4.94 -4.11
N VAL A 60 3.08 -5.29 -3.60
CA VAL A 60 1.79 -4.92 -4.20
C VAL A 60 1.62 -3.40 -4.22
N ILE A 61 1.95 -2.69 -3.14
CA ILE A 61 1.91 -1.23 -3.09
C ILE A 61 2.85 -0.61 -4.14
N PHE A 62 4.05 -1.16 -4.33
CA PHE A 62 4.99 -0.67 -5.33
C PHE A 62 4.43 -0.80 -6.75
N ILE A 63 3.88 -1.96 -7.10
CA ILE A 63 3.25 -2.19 -8.41
C ILE A 63 2.05 -1.25 -8.59
N MET A 64 1.24 -1.11 -7.55
CA MET A 64 0.10 -0.21 -7.54
C MET A 64 0.52 1.23 -7.84
N GLY A 65 1.59 1.72 -7.19
CA GLY A 65 2.12 3.06 -7.42
C GLY A 65 2.59 3.29 -8.84
N ILE A 66 3.38 2.36 -9.37
CA ILE A 66 3.84 2.40 -10.75
C ILE A 66 2.64 2.47 -11.72
N ASN A 67 1.66 1.56 -11.54
CA ASN A 67 0.47 1.51 -12.38
C ASN A 67 -0.37 2.79 -12.30
N TYR A 68 -0.60 3.29 -11.08
CA TYR A 68 -1.41 4.48 -10.85
C TYR A 68 -0.79 5.72 -11.51
N ILE A 69 0.52 5.92 -11.29
CA ILE A 69 1.25 7.08 -11.80
C ILE A 69 1.35 7.03 -13.33
N TYR A 70 1.64 5.86 -13.91
CA TYR A 70 1.67 5.72 -15.38
C TYR A 70 0.28 5.90 -16.01
N SER A 71 -0.79 5.36 -15.41
CA SER A 71 -2.16 5.56 -15.90
C SER A 71 -2.54 7.04 -15.93
N TYR A 72 -2.15 7.77 -14.90
CA TYR A 72 -2.40 9.20 -14.82
C TYR A 72 -1.69 9.98 -15.93
N ARG A 73 -0.43 9.60 -16.24
CA ARG A 73 0.35 10.24 -17.30
C ARG A 73 -0.18 9.92 -18.69
N GLU A 74 -0.61 8.70 -18.95
CA GLU A 74 -1.21 8.34 -20.25
C GLU A 74 -2.38 9.26 -20.59
N ASP A 75 -3.23 9.57 -19.63
CA ASP A 75 -4.34 10.50 -19.83
C ASP A 75 -3.88 11.92 -20.12
N TYR A 76 -2.72 12.31 -19.60
CA TYR A 76 -2.13 13.62 -19.87
C TYR A 76 -1.57 13.70 -21.28
N ILE A 77 -0.85 12.68 -21.73
CA ILE A 77 -0.26 12.60 -23.08
C ILE A 77 -1.37 12.51 -24.14
N THR A 78 -2.42 11.73 -23.89
CA THR A 78 -3.55 11.54 -24.82
C THR A 78 -4.53 12.71 -24.84
N LYS A 79 -4.23 13.82 -24.12
CA LYS A 79 -5.10 15.01 -23.96
C LYS A 79 -6.48 14.71 -23.37
N VAL A 80 -6.72 13.51 -22.87
CA VAL A 80 -7.97 13.14 -22.17
C VAL A 80 -8.15 14.01 -20.93
N SER A 81 -7.05 14.36 -20.24
CA SER A 81 -7.07 15.27 -19.09
C SER A 81 -7.66 16.64 -19.42
N THR A 82 -7.33 17.21 -20.60
CA THR A 82 -7.87 18.50 -21.05
C THR A 82 -9.38 18.43 -21.28
N LEU A 83 -9.85 17.36 -21.92
CA LEU A 83 -11.29 17.13 -22.13
C LEU A 83 -12.05 16.92 -20.80
N LEU A 84 -11.42 16.27 -19.83
CA LEU A 84 -12.00 16.07 -18.50
C LEU A 84 -12.09 17.38 -17.69
N ILE A 85 -11.11 18.26 -17.86
CA ILE A 85 -11.13 19.60 -17.24
C ILE A 85 -12.26 20.43 -17.87
N MET A 86 -12.36 20.47 -19.20
CA MET A 86 -13.42 21.18 -19.91
C MET A 86 -14.84 20.70 -19.52
N LYS A 87 -14.98 19.42 -19.20
CA LYS A 87 -16.26 18.83 -18.77
C LYS A 87 -16.47 18.81 -17.25
N ASN A 88 -15.63 19.47 -16.46
CA ASN A 88 -15.65 19.45 -14.97
C ASN A 88 -15.67 18.04 -14.36
N LYS A 89 -15.11 17.02 -15.06
CA LYS A 89 -15.14 15.62 -14.63
C LYS A 89 -13.82 15.11 -14.01
N LYS A 90 -12.86 16.01 -13.75
CA LYS A 90 -11.55 15.63 -13.20
C LYS A 90 -11.65 14.91 -11.85
N VAL A 91 -12.46 15.43 -10.93
CA VAL A 91 -12.65 14.83 -9.59
C VAL A 91 -13.29 13.44 -9.71
N SER A 92 -14.32 13.31 -10.54
CA SER A 92 -14.98 12.02 -10.79
C SER A 92 -14.02 10.98 -11.38
N ARG A 93 -13.10 11.40 -12.24
CA ARG A 93 -12.04 10.54 -12.77
C ARG A 93 -11.07 10.08 -11.67
N ASP A 94 -10.61 11.00 -10.80
CA ASP A 94 -9.68 10.66 -9.74
C ASP A 94 -10.30 9.66 -8.75
N ILE A 95 -11.53 9.88 -8.35
CA ILE A 95 -12.29 8.94 -7.50
C ILE A 95 -12.41 7.57 -8.20
N SER A 96 -12.77 7.56 -9.48
CA SER A 96 -12.88 6.33 -10.27
C SER A 96 -11.55 5.59 -10.39
N SER A 97 -10.44 6.31 -10.54
CA SER A 97 -9.09 5.75 -10.63
C SER A 97 -8.63 5.17 -9.28
N ILE A 98 -8.88 5.88 -8.17
CA ILE A 98 -8.59 5.37 -6.82
C ILE A 98 -9.38 4.10 -6.54
N LEU A 99 -10.69 4.09 -6.81
CA LEU A 99 -11.54 2.93 -6.57
C LEU A 99 -11.14 1.74 -7.45
N ALA A 100 -10.85 1.97 -8.74
CA ALA A 100 -10.42 0.91 -9.64
C ALA A 100 -9.07 0.31 -9.21
N SER A 101 -8.12 1.16 -8.84
CA SER A 101 -6.82 0.73 -8.30
C SER A 101 -6.98 -0.04 -6.99
N LEU A 102 -7.78 0.48 -6.05
CA LEU A 102 -8.03 -0.16 -4.76
C LEU A 102 -8.60 -1.57 -4.94
N ILE A 103 -9.68 -1.71 -5.72
CA ILE A 103 -10.34 -3.00 -5.92
C ILE A 103 -9.42 -3.99 -6.64
N TYR A 104 -8.75 -3.55 -7.71
CA TYR A 104 -7.84 -4.41 -8.45
C TYR A 104 -6.70 -4.93 -7.58
N PHE A 105 -5.99 -4.05 -6.88
CA PHE A 105 -4.82 -4.43 -6.09
C PHE A 105 -5.17 -5.10 -4.77
N PHE A 106 -6.36 -4.88 -4.24
CA PHE A 106 -6.89 -5.67 -3.13
C PHE A 106 -7.12 -7.13 -3.55
N VAL A 107 -7.83 -7.35 -4.67
CA VAL A 107 -8.04 -8.71 -5.22
C VAL A 107 -6.70 -9.35 -5.59
N TYR A 108 -5.81 -8.58 -6.21
CA TYR A 108 -4.47 -9.03 -6.58
C TYR A 108 -3.67 -9.50 -5.34
N TYR A 109 -3.70 -8.73 -4.26
CA TYR A 109 -3.10 -9.12 -2.99
C TYR A 109 -3.72 -10.43 -2.45
N LEU A 110 -5.03 -10.55 -2.44
CA LEU A 110 -5.71 -11.76 -1.99
C LEU A 110 -5.28 -13.00 -2.81
N VAL A 111 -5.18 -12.87 -4.13
CA VAL A 111 -4.71 -13.96 -5.00
C VAL A 111 -3.29 -14.38 -4.65
N LEU A 112 -2.39 -13.42 -4.40
CA LEU A 112 -1.02 -13.71 -3.99
C LEU A 112 -0.97 -14.39 -2.61
N VAL A 113 -1.78 -13.92 -1.65
CA VAL A 113 -1.88 -14.55 -0.32
C VAL A 113 -2.44 -15.98 -0.43
N CYS A 114 -3.48 -16.20 -1.21
CA CYS A 114 -4.01 -17.55 -1.46
C CYS A 114 -2.96 -18.46 -2.09
N GLY A 115 -2.19 -17.96 -3.05
CA GLY A 115 -1.07 -18.70 -3.64
C GLY A 115 0.00 -19.09 -2.61
N THR A 116 0.40 -18.14 -1.75
CA THR A 116 1.38 -18.42 -0.68
C THR A 116 0.84 -19.40 0.36
N CYS A 117 -0.43 -19.31 0.72
CA CYS A 117 -1.10 -20.26 1.62
C CYS A 117 -1.18 -21.66 1.00
N ALA A 118 -1.46 -21.78 -0.30
CA ALA A 118 -1.49 -23.07 -0.99
C ALA A 118 -0.13 -23.77 -0.98
N VAL A 119 0.96 -23.01 -1.18
CA VAL A 119 2.33 -23.55 -1.07
C VAL A 119 2.64 -23.99 0.35
N LEU A 120 2.28 -23.21 1.35
CA LEU A 120 2.48 -23.57 2.76
C LEU A 120 1.71 -24.85 3.11
N TYR A 121 0.45 -24.96 2.69
CA TYR A 121 -0.38 -26.14 2.88
C TYR A 121 0.24 -27.40 2.26
N SER A 122 0.75 -27.29 1.02
CA SER A 122 1.39 -28.39 0.32
C SER A 122 2.67 -28.87 0.99
N LYS A 123 3.43 -27.95 1.60
CA LYS A 123 4.71 -28.25 2.27
C LYS A 123 4.53 -28.75 3.71
N ASN A 124 3.68 -28.11 4.48
CA ASN A 124 3.45 -28.42 5.90
C ASN A 124 2.01 -28.10 6.29
N LYS A 125 1.15 -29.12 6.18
CA LYS A 125 -0.27 -29.03 6.50
C LYS A 125 -0.51 -28.68 7.98
N GLY A 126 0.32 -29.18 8.90
CA GLY A 126 0.19 -28.89 10.34
C GLY A 126 0.38 -27.39 10.61
N THR A 127 1.52 -26.84 10.18
CA THR A 127 1.81 -25.40 10.33
C THR A 127 0.76 -24.52 9.67
N PHE A 128 0.22 -24.92 8.50
CA PHE A 128 -0.87 -24.16 7.86
C PHE A 128 -2.13 -24.16 8.72
N LEU A 129 -2.49 -25.30 9.32
CA LEU A 129 -3.69 -25.38 10.18
C LEU A 129 -3.51 -24.53 11.45
N ASP A 130 -2.33 -24.54 12.06
CA ASP A 130 -2.02 -23.71 13.24
C ASP A 130 -2.14 -22.22 12.91
N ILE A 131 -1.59 -21.78 11.78
CA ILE A 131 -1.71 -20.39 11.30
C ILE A 131 -3.16 -20.04 10.99
N ARG A 132 -3.88 -20.90 10.28
CA ARG A 132 -5.30 -20.71 9.97
C ARG A 132 -6.11 -20.53 11.25
N ASP A 133 -5.90 -21.39 12.23
CA ASP A 133 -6.67 -21.36 13.48
C ASP A 133 -6.34 -20.11 14.30
N ALA A 134 -5.07 -19.66 14.30
CA ALA A 134 -4.67 -18.39 14.89
C ALA A 134 -5.34 -17.18 14.22
N PHE A 135 -5.56 -17.20 12.89
CA PHE A 135 -6.28 -16.15 12.18
C PHE A 135 -7.80 -16.24 12.33
N LEU A 136 -8.36 -17.45 12.49
CA LEU A 136 -9.80 -17.67 12.61
C LEU A 136 -10.35 -17.44 14.01
N THR A 137 -9.50 -17.57 15.04
CA THR A 137 -9.88 -17.32 16.43
C THR A 137 -10.06 -15.82 16.66
N GLY A 138 -11.29 -15.34 16.54
CA GLY A 138 -11.67 -13.96 16.83
C GLY A 138 -11.87 -13.06 15.62
N HIS A 139 -12.04 -11.77 15.88
CA HIS A 139 -12.25 -10.73 14.85
C HIS A 139 -11.00 -10.40 14.04
N THR A 140 -9.93 -11.15 14.16
CA THR A 140 -8.60 -10.85 13.59
C THR A 140 -8.60 -10.75 12.07
N ILE A 141 -9.37 -11.59 11.36
CA ILE A 141 -9.45 -11.56 9.89
C ILE A 141 -10.09 -10.27 9.40
N TYR A 142 -11.22 -9.86 9.99
CA TYR A 142 -11.91 -8.64 9.56
C TYR A 142 -11.03 -7.41 9.80
N SER A 143 -10.33 -7.40 10.92
CA SER A 143 -9.38 -6.35 11.29
C SER A 143 -8.24 -6.25 10.29
N TYR A 144 -7.68 -7.41 9.93
CA TYR A 144 -6.58 -7.49 8.98
C TYR A 144 -7.00 -7.03 7.57
N VAL A 145 -8.14 -7.51 7.08
CA VAL A 145 -8.69 -7.13 5.77
C VAL A 145 -8.98 -5.63 5.72
N LEU A 146 -9.63 -5.09 6.75
CA LEU A 146 -9.93 -3.65 6.81
C LEU A 146 -8.65 -2.82 6.83
N MET A 147 -7.63 -3.25 7.58
CA MET A 147 -6.35 -2.56 7.64
C MET A 147 -5.65 -2.53 6.27
N ILE A 148 -5.65 -3.65 5.54
CA ILE A 148 -5.08 -3.71 4.19
C ILE A 148 -5.81 -2.76 3.24
N ILE A 149 -7.14 -2.75 3.27
CA ILE A 149 -7.94 -1.82 2.45
C ILE A 149 -7.56 -0.37 2.76
N LEU A 150 -7.45 0.00 4.04
CA LEU A 150 -7.07 1.34 4.45
C LEU A 150 -5.63 1.69 4.06
N MET A 151 -4.69 0.74 4.16
CA MET A 151 -3.31 0.95 3.71
C MET A 151 -3.20 1.16 2.20
N LEU A 152 -3.93 0.36 1.40
CA LEU A 152 -3.99 0.54 -0.04
C LEU A 152 -4.65 1.86 -0.44
N LEU A 153 -5.69 2.28 0.29
CA LEU A 153 -6.33 3.58 0.07
C LEU A 153 -5.38 4.74 0.41
N PHE A 154 -4.70 4.67 1.55
CA PHE A 154 -3.67 5.64 1.94
C PHE A 154 -2.57 5.74 0.88
N ALA A 155 -2.08 4.60 0.40
CA ALA A 155 -1.06 4.56 -0.65
C ALA A 155 -1.54 5.22 -1.95
N ASN A 156 -2.78 4.98 -2.40
CA ASN A 156 -3.36 5.65 -3.57
C ASN A 156 -3.40 7.18 -3.39
N LEU A 157 -3.73 7.67 -2.19
CA LEU A 157 -3.74 9.10 -1.89
C LEU A 157 -2.33 9.71 -1.95
N VAL A 158 -1.32 8.99 -1.44
CA VAL A 158 0.09 9.43 -1.55
C VAL A 158 0.52 9.49 -3.02
N PHE A 159 0.20 8.49 -3.84
CA PHE A 159 0.51 8.51 -5.28
C PHE A 159 -0.18 9.67 -6.00
N LEU A 160 -1.45 9.94 -5.67
CA LEU A 160 -2.18 11.07 -6.21
C LEU A 160 -1.56 12.41 -5.80
N LEU A 161 -1.09 12.54 -4.56
CA LEU A 161 -0.36 13.72 -4.10
C LEU A 161 0.94 13.89 -4.88
N MET A 162 1.77 12.85 -4.98
CA MET A 162 3.07 12.93 -5.65
C MET A 162 2.94 13.30 -7.12
N ILE A 163 1.98 12.73 -7.85
CA ILE A 163 1.75 13.12 -9.25
C ILE A 163 1.11 14.52 -9.37
N SER A 164 0.41 14.97 -8.34
CA SER A 164 -0.11 16.33 -8.28
C SER A 164 0.99 17.36 -8.02
N LEU A 165 2.04 17.00 -7.28
CA LEU A 165 3.20 17.86 -7.00
C LEU A 165 4.19 17.89 -8.17
N PHE A 166 4.55 16.73 -8.71
CA PHE A 166 5.63 16.57 -9.67
C PHE A 166 5.10 16.27 -11.07
N ASN A 167 5.56 17.02 -12.06
CA ASN A 167 5.19 16.79 -13.45
C ASN A 167 5.97 15.62 -14.07
N ASN A 168 7.11 15.23 -13.47
CA ASN A 168 7.93 14.12 -13.94
C ASN A 168 7.50 12.81 -13.27
N THR A 169 7.13 11.82 -14.08
CA THR A 169 6.65 10.51 -13.64
C THR A 169 7.68 9.75 -12.82
N ASN A 170 8.94 9.76 -13.26
CA ASN A 170 10.00 9.00 -12.58
C ASN A 170 10.30 9.59 -11.20
N ILE A 171 10.28 10.93 -11.10
CA ILE A 171 10.43 11.62 -9.81
C ILE A 171 9.24 11.30 -8.90
N ALA A 172 8.01 11.34 -9.42
CA ALA A 172 6.82 11.00 -8.64
C ALA A 172 6.87 9.56 -8.12
N ILE A 173 7.30 8.59 -8.94
CA ILE A 173 7.48 7.19 -8.52
C ILE A 173 8.56 7.09 -7.44
N ALA A 174 9.76 7.63 -7.72
CA ALA A 174 10.89 7.54 -6.80
C ALA A 174 10.57 8.15 -5.43
N LEU A 175 9.96 9.33 -5.40
CA LEU A 175 9.56 10.00 -4.15
C LEU A 175 8.44 9.27 -3.43
N SER A 176 7.50 8.65 -4.15
CA SER A 176 6.46 7.81 -3.53
C SER A 176 7.07 6.59 -2.84
N LEU A 177 8.01 5.92 -3.50
CA LEU A 177 8.70 4.75 -2.92
C LEU A 177 9.55 5.16 -1.72
N LEU A 178 10.28 6.27 -1.83
CA LEU A 178 11.06 6.86 -0.73
C LEU A 178 10.17 7.22 0.46
N PHE A 179 8.95 7.71 0.21
CA PHE A 179 7.99 8.01 1.26
C PHE A 179 7.61 6.77 2.07
N PHE A 180 7.33 5.63 1.42
CA PHE A 180 6.94 4.41 2.12
C PHE A 180 8.10 3.70 2.82
N VAL A 181 9.31 3.75 2.27
CA VAL A 181 10.50 3.08 2.82
C VAL A 181 11.25 3.98 3.81
N GLY A 182 11.35 5.27 3.48
CA GLY A 182 12.18 6.22 4.20
C GLY A 182 11.42 7.15 5.16
N GLY A 183 10.09 7.17 5.12
CA GLY A 183 9.30 8.11 5.92
C GLY A 183 9.56 7.99 7.42
N ASP A 184 9.66 6.76 7.94
CA ASP A 184 10.02 6.48 9.34
C ASP A 184 11.42 6.99 9.69
N VAL A 185 12.40 6.77 8.81
CA VAL A 185 13.77 7.24 9.01
C VAL A 185 13.83 8.77 9.03
N VAL A 186 13.11 9.41 8.09
CA VAL A 186 13.04 10.87 8.02
C VAL A 186 12.36 11.44 9.27
N SER A 187 11.25 10.84 9.74
CA SER A 187 10.57 11.30 10.95
C SER A 187 11.48 11.21 12.18
N LYS A 188 12.19 10.10 12.37
CA LYS A 188 13.15 9.91 13.47
C LYS A 188 14.34 10.88 13.39
N LEU A 189 14.86 11.15 12.19
CA LEU A 189 15.91 12.14 11.99
C LEU A 189 15.43 13.54 12.33
N LEU A 190 14.21 13.91 11.96
CA LEU A 190 13.63 15.21 12.31
C LEU A 190 13.44 15.34 13.83
N GLU A 191 12.94 14.31 14.49
CA GLU A 191 12.77 14.28 15.94
C GLU A 191 14.11 14.39 16.70
N SER A 192 15.15 13.73 16.19
CA SER A 192 16.49 13.79 16.81
C SER A 192 17.18 15.14 16.64
N ARG A 193 16.85 15.89 15.57
CA ARG A 193 17.47 17.20 15.28
C ARG A 193 16.68 18.38 15.82
N ILE A 194 15.38 18.24 15.99
CA ILE A 194 14.47 19.31 16.39
C ILE A 194 13.76 18.87 17.67
N SER A 195 14.25 19.30 18.82
CA SER A 195 13.74 18.91 20.15
C SER A 195 12.22 19.19 20.32
N PHE A 196 11.69 20.24 19.67
CA PHE A 196 10.25 20.55 19.69
C PHE A 196 9.38 19.46 19.04
N LEU A 197 9.94 18.66 18.10
CA LEU A 197 9.21 17.60 17.38
C LEU A 197 9.31 16.24 18.08
N SER A 198 10.11 16.10 19.11
CA SER A 198 10.30 14.84 19.81
C SER A 198 8.97 14.23 20.27
N GLY A 199 8.68 13.00 19.84
CA GLY A 199 7.44 12.25 20.13
C GLY A 199 6.17 12.77 19.45
N LYS A 200 6.24 13.85 18.66
CA LYS A 200 5.06 14.42 17.98
C LYS A 200 4.85 13.85 16.57
N LEU A 201 5.87 13.28 15.98
CA LEU A 201 5.81 12.74 14.63
C LEU A 201 5.34 11.27 14.56
N ASP A 202 5.13 10.61 15.69
CA ASP A 202 4.69 9.20 15.74
C ASP A 202 3.40 8.92 14.98
N ASN A 203 2.46 9.85 14.99
CA ASN A 203 1.20 9.75 14.25
C ASN A 203 1.16 10.65 13.00
N SER A 204 2.33 11.16 12.57
CA SER A 204 2.43 12.00 11.38
C SER A 204 2.26 11.16 10.11
N ILE A 205 1.98 11.87 9.01
CA ILE A 205 1.85 11.28 7.68
C ILE A 205 3.10 10.49 7.25
N LEU A 206 4.29 10.85 7.73
CA LEU A 206 5.56 10.18 7.42
C LEU A 206 5.70 8.84 8.15
N ASN A 207 5.21 8.75 9.38
CA ASN A 207 5.43 7.59 10.24
C ASN A 207 4.20 6.66 10.32
N ILE A 208 3.00 7.18 10.03
CA ILE A 208 1.75 6.40 10.19
C ILE A 208 1.74 5.10 9.39
N PHE A 209 2.31 5.10 8.18
CA PHE A 209 2.38 3.90 7.37
C PHE A 209 3.28 2.83 8.03
N ALA A 210 4.48 3.20 8.48
CA ALA A 210 5.40 2.30 9.15
C ALA A 210 4.82 1.78 10.48
N LYS A 211 4.14 2.64 11.24
CA LYS A 211 3.47 2.28 12.49
C LYS A 211 2.36 1.26 12.26
N VAL A 212 1.47 1.51 11.32
CA VAL A 212 0.39 0.57 10.96
C VAL A 212 0.98 -0.74 10.42
N PHE A 213 2.00 -0.64 9.58
CA PHE A 213 2.68 -1.78 9.01
C PHE A 213 3.40 -2.63 10.07
N SER A 214 4.05 -2.04 11.05
CA SER A 214 4.64 -2.79 12.17
C SER A 214 3.57 -3.51 12.98
N ASN A 215 2.48 -2.83 13.23
CA ASN A 215 1.36 -3.36 14.01
C ASN A 215 0.61 -4.54 13.33
N LEU A 216 0.70 -4.73 12.01
CA LEU A 216 0.14 -5.92 11.34
C LEU A 216 0.72 -7.27 11.85
N ASN A 217 1.79 -7.27 12.63
CA ASN A 217 2.36 -8.48 13.24
C ASN A 217 1.75 -8.84 14.61
N GLN A 218 1.13 -7.89 15.24
CA GLN A 218 0.55 -8.11 16.57
C GLN A 218 -0.92 -8.49 16.36
N ASN A 219 -1.44 -9.39 17.17
CA ASN A 219 -2.89 -9.67 17.23
C ASN A 219 -3.59 -8.39 17.67
N ILE A 220 -3.86 -7.50 16.71
CA ILE A 220 -4.43 -6.21 17.00
C ILE A 220 -5.93 -6.39 17.00
N ASP A 221 -6.50 -6.30 18.19
CA ASP A 221 -7.87 -5.86 18.30
C ASP A 221 -7.98 -4.50 17.60
N LEU A 222 -8.95 -4.39 16.69
CA LEU A 222 -9.30 -3.14 16.01
C LEU A 222 -9.65 -2.07 17.03
N ASN A 223 -8.63 -1.44 17.59
CA ASN A 223 -8.83 -0.36 18.53
C ASN A 223 -8.94 0.96 17.74
N VAL A 224 -9.90 1.79 18.10
CA VAL A 224 -10.09 3.15 17.52
C VAL A 224 -8.77 3.93 17.52
N ALA A 225 -7.92 3.72 18.51
CA ALA A 225 -6.60 4.31 18.62
C ALA A 225 -5.65 3.99 17.45
N THR A 226 -5.84 2.87 16.75
CA THR A 226 -5.00 2.46 15.61
C THR A 226 -5.51 3.02 14.29
N PHE A 227 -6.83 3.11 14.11
CA PHE A 227 -7.45 3.57 12.87
C PHE A 227 -7.57 5.07 12.79
N LEU A 228 -7.90 5.73 13.90
CA LEU A 228 -8.17 7.16 13.93
C LEU A 228 -6.99 7.98 13.37
N PRO A 229 -5.73 7.75 13.76
CA PRO A 229 -4.60 8.46 13.17
C PRO A 229 -4.47 8.24 11.66
N LEU A 230 -4.70 7.02 11.17
CA LEU A 230 -4.62 6.72 9.74
C LEU A 230 -5.72 7.47 8.96
N VAL A 231 -6.95 7.46 9.44
CA VAL A 231 -8.08 8.16 8.81
C VAL A 231 -7.88 9.67 8.83
N LEU A 232 -7.37 10.24 9.94
CA LEU A 232 -7.04 11.66 10.03
C LEU A 232 -5.94 12.06 9.04
N ASN A 233 -4.90 11.24 8.89
CA ASN A 233 -3.85 11.49 7.90
C ASN A 233 -4.39 11.39 6.45
N MET A 234 -5.31 10.46 6.17
CA MET A 234 -5.98 10.39 4.86
C MET A 234 -6.82 11.65 4.58
N ALA A 235 -7.57 12.13 5.55
CA ALA A 235 -8.30 13.39 5.42
C ALA A 235 -7.36 14.58 5.17
N GLY A 236 -6.24 14.65 5.91
CA GLY A 236 -5.19 15.63 5.70
C GLY A 236 -4.59 15.56 4.28
N LEU A 237 -4.31 14.36 3.77
CA LEU A 237 -3.84 14.16 2.39
C LEU A 237 -4.82 14.70 1.35
N VAL A 238 -6.11 14.43 1.51
CA VAL A 238 -7.15 14.94 0.61
C VAL A 238 -7.16 16.45 0.60
N LEU A 239 -7.07 17.10 1.76
CA LEU A 239 -6.99 18.56 1.87
C LEU A 239 -5.73 19.11 1.18
N VAL A 240 -4.57 18.51 1.41
CA VAL A 240 -3.31 18.94 0.77
C VAL A 240 -3.40 18.79 -0.75
N ILE A 241 -3.93 17.68 -1.27
CA ILE A 241 -4.14 17.47 -2.70
C ILE A 241 -5.03 18.56 -3.28
N PHE A 242 -6.11 18.90 -2.57
CA PHE A 242 -7.02 19.97 -3.01
C PHE A 242 -6.31 21.32 -3.09
N VAL A 243 -5.56 21.69 -2.05
CA VAL A 243 -4.79 22.94 -2.00
C VAL A 243 -3.73 23.01 -3.12
N VAL A 244 -2.95 21.95 -3.30
CA VAL A 244 -1.93 21.86 -4.38
C VAL A 244 -2.57 22.10 -5.75
N ARG A 245 -3.74 21.53 -5.97
CA ARG A 245 -4.46 21.70 -7.25
C ARG A 245 -5.04 23.08 -7.44
N LEU A 246 -5.51 23.72 -6.37
CA LEU A 246 -5.95 25.12 -6.42
C LEU A 246 -4.79 26.04 -6.80
N ILE A 247 -3.64 25.89 -6.12
CA ILE A 247 -2.44 26.69 -6.41
C ILE A 247 -2.02 26.50 -7.88
N LYS A 248 -1.94 25.26 -8.38
CA LYS A 248 -1.59 25.02 -9.79
C LYS A 248 -2.59 25.60 -10.78
N ARG A 249 -3.87 25.69 -10.42
CA ARG A 249 -4.89 26.32 -11.28
C ARG A 249 -4.77 27.84 -11.34
N VAL A 250 -4.26 28.45 -10.27
CA VAL A 250 -4.08 29.93 -10.21
C VAL A 250 -2.80 30.37 -10.92
N VAL A 251 -1.76 29.49 -10.91
CA VAL A 251 -0.44 29.80 -11.48
C VAL A 251 -0.33 29.40 -12.96
N SER A 252 -1.24 28.56 -13.47
CA SER A 252 -1.31 28.16 -14.88
C SER A 252 -2.29 29.02 -15.66
#